data_fe8787ee117947d4d24ab6ac570f71b1
#
_entry.id   fe8787ee117947d4d24ab6ac570f71b1
#
_cell.length_a   1.000
_cell.length_b   1.000
_cell.length_c   1.000
_cell.angle_alpha   90.00
_cell.angle_beta   90.00
_cell.angle_gamma   90.00
#
_symmetry.space_group_name_H-M   'P 1'
#
loop_
_entity.id
_entity.type
_entity.pdbx_description
1 polymer ?
#
loop_
_entity_poly.entity_id
_entity_poly.type
_entity_poly.pdbx_seq_one_letter_code
_entity_poly.pdbx_strand_id
1 'polypeptide(L)'
;MDTLLLHILAAILWIIIGTSWLKLHPLICLTSAAIWVGIAGGLGFIASLEEFTKGFGSLIGQIGLIIILGSILGVLLEKSNAAYVLAHIIWKHLGRKIPALSTTFMGYTVGIPVFCDSGFILLNPIGKNLARTSGISPLSFSLSLAGGLYLSHILIPPTPGPLAVAGIFHMEQHLGLIVMVGVVISLPVFGVITWWANRFKKRFPSDYVKTEQDQVIGGTSPSAIWPAAIIVLPLLLITLGNLTRFFDDPLIIQVLQVLGHPVVAISAGLIIGFFALKDSRTRESLLSLSFKQGIETAGPILILTGAGAGFGAILRQSGLEEIFQQWDLSADAGGLFWLLMAFGLAAFLKTAQGSSTSAMIIAASIALSVIPEMLLLDHLYAVLVISSIGAGAMAVSHANDSYFWIIKEFTGLTVKEALRSFSLLTALMSITTMLAILGIYWMAL
;
A
#
# COMPACT_ATOMS: atom_id res chain seq x y z
N MET A 1 18.87 3.76 31.67
CA MET A 1 18.70 4.28 30.31
C MET A 1 19.19 3.29 29.28
N ASP A 2 20.45 2.88 29.30
CA ASP A 2 21.01 1.89 28.34
C ASP A 2 20.30 0.55 28.36
N THR A 3 19.76 0.13 29.49
CA THR A 3 19.02 -1.11 29.64
C THR A 3 17.69 -1.09 28.89
N LEU A 4 16.93 0.00 28.91
CA LEU A 4 15.65 0.11 28.19
C LEU A 4 15.85 0.04 26.67
N LEU A 5 16.87 0.74 26.15
CA LEU A 5 17.21 0.67 24.72
C LEU A 5 17.56 -0.77 24.29
N LEU A 6 18.31 -1.51 25.13
CA LEU A 6 18.59 -2.92 24.87
C LEU A 6 17.33 -3.79 24.83
N HIS A 7 16.36 -3.53 25.73
CA HIS A 7 15.06 -4.22 25.71
C HIS A 7 14.25 -3.90 24.44
N ILE A 8 14.25 -2.62 24.00
CA ILE A 8 13.57 -2.22 22.76
C ILE A 8 14.21 -2.90 21.54
N LEU A 9 15.55 -2.88 21.44
CA LEU A 9 16.26 -3.57 20.36
C LEU A 9 15.98 -5.08 20.38
N ALA A 10 15.97 -5.71 21.54
CA ALA A 10 15.66 -7.11 21.71
C ALA A 10 14.19 -7.41 21.33
N ALA A 11 13.25 -6.53 21.66
CA ALA A 11 11.84 -6.65 21.25
C ALA A 11 11.67 -6.52 19.74
N ILE A 12 12.39 -5.60 19.09
CA ILE A 12 12.41 -5.49 17.62
C ILE A 12 12.99 -6.77 17.00
N LEU A 13 14.10 -7.27 17.53
CA LEU A 13 14.67 -8.55 17.08
C LEU A 13 13.70 -9.73 17.30
N TRP A 14 12.97 -9.75 18.42
CA TRP A 14 11.93 -10.74 18.68
C TRP A 14 10.81 -10.68 17.62
N ILE A 15 10.32 -9.48 17.27
CA ILE A 15 9.31 -9.32 16.22
C ILE A 15 9.83 -9.89 14.90
N ILE A 16 11.08 -9.59 14.54
CA ILE A 16 11.69 -10.05 13.29
C ILE A 16 11.88 -11.58 13.29
N ILE A 17 12.50 -12.13 14.32
CA ILE A 17 12.75 -13.57 14.45
C ILE A 17 11.43 -14.32 14.53
N GLY A 18 10.50 -13.86 15.36
CA GLY A 18 9.19 -14.47 15.54
C GLY A 18 8.40 -14.55 14.23
N THR A 19 8.33 -13.45 13.49
CA THR A 19 7.56 -13.42 12.24
C THR A 19 8.28 -14.09 11.07
N SER A 20 9.61 -13.95 10.94
CA SER A 20 10.35 -14.43 9.78
C SER A 20 10.81 -15.90 9.92
N TRP A 21 11.33 -16.29 11.07
CA TRP A 21 11.93 -17.62 11.30
C TRP A 21 10.98 -18.59 12.00
N LEU A 22 10.35 -18.13 13.09
CA LEU A 22 9.42 -18.95 13.85
C LEU A 22 8.04 -19.04 13.21
N LYS A 23 7.77 -18.21 12.17
CA LYS A 23 6.47 -18.15 11.46
C LYS A 23 5.28 -17.86 12.37
N LEU A 24 5.52 -17.21 13.51
CA LEU A 24 4.46 -16.79 14.42
C LEU A 24 3.62 -15.67 13.78
N HIS A 25 2.36 -15.61 14.17
CA HIS A 25 1.49 -14.54 13.70
C HIS A 25 1.99 -13.18 14.23
N PRO A 26 2.09 -12.13 13.39
CA PRO A 26 2.63 -10.83 13.79
C PRO A 26 1.91 -10.20 15.00
N LEU A 27 0.61 -10.45 15.18
CA LEU A 27 -0.14 -10.03 16.37
C LEU A 27 0.54 -10.53 17.66
N ILE A 28 0.92 -11.82 17.71
CA ILE A 28 1.54 -12.41 18.89
C ILE A 28 2.90 -11.77 19.17
N CYS A 29 3.70 -11.58 18.12
CA CYS A 29 5.01 -10.98 18.22
C CYS A 29 4.94 -9.52 18.70
N LEU A 30 4.03 -8.72 18.13
CA LEU A 30 3.84 -7.32 18.50
C LEU A 30 3.29 -7.18 19.92
N THR A 31 2.28 -7.97 20.30
CA THR A 31 1.68 -7.91 21.64
C THR A 31 2.67 -8.33 22.72
N SER A 32 3.40 -9.45 22.52
CA SER A 32 4.40 -9.91 23.49
C SER A 32 5.58 -8.93 23.60
N ALA A 33 6.04 -8.37 22.48
CA ALA A 33 7.08 -7.32 22.47
C ALA A 33 6.62 -6.07 23.20
N ALA A 34 5.37 -5.62 22.98
CA ALA A 34 4.80 -4.46 23.64
C ALA A 34 4.76 -4.63 25.18
N ILE A 35 4.21 -5.75 25.65
CA ILE A 35 4.14 -6.05 27.08
C ILE A 35 5.54 -6.15 27.69
N TRP A 36 6.47 -6.80 27.00
CA TRP A 36 7.87 -6.89 27.46
C TRP A 36 8.51 -5.50 27.62
N VAL A 37 8.41 -4.63 26.60
CA VAL A 37 8.96 -3.26 26.66
C VAL A 37 8.26 -2.43 27.72
N GLY A 38 6.93 -2.54 27.87
CA GLY A 38 6.20 -1.82 28.91
C GLY A 38 6.63 -2.21 30.32
N ILE A 39 6.86 -3.49 30.58
CA ILE A 39 7.40 -3.97 31.87
C ILE A 39 8.81 -3.45 32.08
N ALA A 40 9.68 -3.53 31.07
CA ALA A 40 11.06 -3.05 31.15
C ALA A 40 11.15 -1.52 31.34
N GLY A 41 10.18 -0.77 30.79
CA GLY A 41 10.03 0.68 30.98
C GLY A 41 9.36 1.09 32.29
N GLY A 42 9.04 0.13 33.17
CA GLY A 42 8.49 0.40 34.51
C GLY A 42 6.97 0.54 34.58
N LEU A 43 6.22 0.35 33.50
CA LEU A 43 4.75 0.44 33.50
C LEU A 43 4.08 -0.70 34.29
N GLY A 44 4.72 -1.86 34.36
CA GLY A 44 4.13 -3.09 34.91
C GLY A 44 3.16 -3.76 33.93
N PHE A 45 2.77 -5.02 34.23
CA PHE A 45 2.03 -5.86 33.30
C PHE A 45 0.63 -5.32 32.95
N ILE A 46 -0.17 -4.95 33.99
CA ILE A 46 -1.57 -4.51 33.79
C ILE A 46 -1.63 -3.21 33.00
N ALA A 47 -0.84 -2.20 33.42
CA ALA A 47 -0.81 -0.91 32.73
C ALA A 47 -0.31 -1.04 31.27
N SER A 48 0.65 -1.94 31.02
CA SER A 48 1.09 -2.25 29.65
C SER A 48 -0.03 -2.85 28.82
N LEU A 49 -0.83 -3.75 29.38
CA LEU A 49 -1.97 -4.35 28.68
C LEU A 49 -3.07 -3.31 28.38
N GLU A 50 -3.37 -2.43 29.33
CA GLU A 50 -4.35 -1.36 29.17
C GLU A 50 -3.91 -0.36 28.10
N GLU A 51 -2.66 0.09 28.13
CA GLU A 51 -2.14 1.04 27.14
C GLU A 51 -2.05 0.43 25.73
N PHE A 52 -1.64 -0.84 25.63
CA PHE A 52 -1.67 -1.58 24.37
C PHE A 52 -3.10 -1.64 23.81
N THR A 53 -4.09 -2.00 24.65
CA THR A 53 -5.49 -2.12 24.24
C THR A 53 -6.08 -0.77 23.82
N LYS A 54 -5.72 0.31 24.51
CA LYS A 54 -6.12 1.68 24.18
C LYS A 54 -5.54 2.11 22.83
N GLY A 55 -4.24 1.90 22.58
CA GLY A 55 -3.60 2.19 21.30
C GLY A 55 -4.22 1.38 20.15
N PHE A 56 -4.45 0.08 20.37
CA PHE A 56 -5.12 -0.82 19.44
C PHE A 56 -6.52 -0.30 19.07
N GLY A 57 -7.35 -0.02 20.07
CA GLY A 57 -8.74 0.41 19.86
C GLY A 57 -8.85 1.81 19.24
N SER A 58 -7.98 2.74 19.63
CA SER A 58 -7.95 4.09 19.09
C SER A 58 -7.73 4.09 17.58
N LEU A 59 -6.73 3.35 17.09
CA LEU A 59 -6.44 3.30 15.67
C LEU A 59 -7.56 2.61 14.86
N ILE A 60 -8.10 1.50 15.37
CA ILE A 60 -9.24 0.83 14.73
C ILE A 60 -10.45 1.76 14.64
N GLY A 61 -10.71 2.56 15.68
CA GLY A 61 -11.77 3.56 15.66
C GLY A 61 -11.59 4.64 14.59
N GLN A 62 -10.36 5.06 14.34
CA GLN A 62 -10.02 6.10 13.36
C GLN A 62 -10.12 5.62 11.91
N ILE A 63 -9.49 4.49 11.58
CA ILE A 63 -9.33 4.07 10.18
C ILE A 63 -10.02 2.74 9.84
N GLY A 64 -10.56 2.03 10.82
CA GLY A 64 -11.10 0.68 10.60
C GLY A 64 -12.22 0.66 9.56
N LEU A 65 -13.14 1.62 9.61
CA LEU A 65 -14.23 1.72 8.65
C LEU A 65 -13.71 2.01 7.23
N ILE A 66 -12.66 2.84 7.10
CA ILE A 66 -12.07 3.18 5.81
C ILE A 66 -11.41 1.94 5.19
N ILE A 67 -10.69 1.13 5.99
CA ILE A 67 -10.08 -0.13 5.53
C ILE A 67 -11.15 -1.12 5.07
N ILE A 68 -12.24 -1.28 5.84
CA ILE A 68 -13.35 -2.20 5.50
C ILE A 68 -14.00 -1.76 4.18
N LEU A 69 -14.41 -0.49 4.07
CA LEU A 69 -15.07 0.03 2.87
C LEU A 69 -14.16 -0.02 1.64
N GLY A 70 -12.87 0.31 1.80
CA GLY A 70 -11.88 0.21 0.74
C GLY A 70 -11.69 -1.22 0.25
N SER A 71 -11.65 -2.19 1.16
CA SER A 71 -11.56 -3.62 0.83
C SER A 71 -12.82 -4.11 0.11
N ILE A 72 -14.02 -3.70 0.54
CA ILE A 72 -15.30 -4.01 -0.12
C ILE A 72 -15.31 -3.43 -1.55
N LEU A 73 -14.89 -2.17 -1.70
CA LEU A 73 -14.79 -1.51 -3.00
C LEU A 73 -13.84 -2.26 -3.94
N GLY A 74 -12.68 -2.70 -3.45
CA GLY A 74 -11.72 -3.48 -4.20
C GLY A 74 -12.31 -4.80 -4.71
N VAL A 75 -12.98 -5.57 -3.84
CA VAL A 75 -13.65 -6.82 -4.21
C VAL A 75 -14.80 -6.56 -5.20
N LEU A 76 -15.58 -5.49 -5.02
CA LEU A 76 -16.67 -5.13 -5.95
C LEU A 76 -16.12 -4.87 -7.36
N LEU A 77 -15.04 -4.12 -7.49
CA LEU A 77 -14.38 -3.84 -8.77
C LEU A 77 -13.81 -5.09 -9.43
N GLU A 78 -13.25 -5.99 -8.64
CA GLU A 78 -12.74 -7.28 -9.12
C GLU A 78 -13.89 -8.16 -9.65
N LYS A 79 -14.92 -8.38 -8.85
CA LYS A 79 -16.02 -9.32 -9.19
C LYS A 79 -17.00 -8.78 -10.23
N SER A 80 -17.11 -7.46 -10.38
CA SER A 80 -17.95 -6.81 -11.38
C SER A 80 -17.31 -6.69 -12.76
N ASN A 81 -16.09 -7.20 -12.98
CA ASN A 81 -15.30 -6.97 -14.19
C ASN A 81 -14.98 -5.48 -14.48
N ALA A 82 -15.25 -4.57 -13.56
CA ALA A 82 -14.99 -3.14 -13.76
C ALA A 82 -13.50 -2.85 -13.96
N ALA A 83 -12.64 -3.54 -13.19
CA ALA A 83 -11.19 -3.48 -13.35
C ALA A 83 -10.72 -3.89 -14.76
N TYR A 84 -11.33 -4.95 -15.33
CA TYR A 84 -11.07 -5.40 -16.68
C TYR A 84 -11.45 -4.35 -17.74
N VAL A 85 -12.65 -3.77 -17.60
CA VAL A 85 -13.15 -2.74 -18.54
C VAL A 85 -12.23 -1.53 -18.53
N LEU A 86 -11.82 -1.06 -17.34
CA LEU A 86 -10.90 0.06 -17.21
C LEU A 86 -9.54 -0.25 -17.86
N ALA A 87 -8.99 -1.43 -17.60
CA ALA A 87 -7.75 -1.89 -18.23
C ALA A 87 -7.83 -1.88 -19.75
N HIS A 88 -8.95 -2.37 -20.31
CA HIS A 88 -9.19 -2.40 -21.75
C HIS A 88 -9.28 -0.98 -22.36
N ILE A 89 -9.91 -0.03 -21.67
CA ILE A 89 -9.99 1.37 -22.10
C ILE A 89 -8.61 1.99 -22.19
N ILE A 90 -7.81 1.87 -21.12
CA ILE A 90 -6.44 2.40 -21.07
C ILE A 90 -5.62 1.81 -22.23
N TRP A 91 -5.72 0.50 -22.43
CA TRP A 91 -5.02 -0.18 -23.51
C TRP A 91 -5.45 0.29 -24.89
N LYS A 92 -6.75 0.45 -25.13
CA LYS A 92 -7.28 0.91 -26.42
C LYS A 92 -6.73 2.27 -26.85
N HIS A 93 -6.54 3.19 -25.89
CA HIS A 93 -6.09 4.55 -26.17
C HIS A 93 -4.56 4.69 -26.22
N LEU A 94 -3.84 3.98 -25.37
CA LEU A 94 -2.39 4.16 -25.18
C LEU A 94 -1.56 2.94 -25.60
N GLY A 95 -2.12 1.74 -25.58
CA GLY A 95 -1.40 0.47 -25.70
C GLY A 95 -0.64 0.30 -27.02
N ARG A 96 -1.14 0.83 -28.13
CA ARG A 96 -0.48 0.71 -29.45
C ARG A 96 0.77 1.59 -29.58
N LYS A 97 0.81 2.73 -28.90
CA LYS A 97 1.91 3.71 -29.03
C LYS A 97 3.07 3.41 -28.10
N ILE A 98 2.79 3.11 -26.84
CA ILE A 98 3.75 2.93 -25.77
C ILE A 98 3.36 1.73 -24.87
N PRO A 99 3.44 0.48 -25.40
CA PRO A 99 2.79 -0.67 -24.75
C PRO A 99 3.19 -0.91 -23.29
N ALA A 100 4.48 -0.90 -22.98
CA ALA A 100 4.97 -1.16 -21.62
C ALA A 100 4.52 -0.07 -20.63
N LEU A 101 4.60 1.21 -21.02
CA LEU A 101 4.12 2.33 -20.18
C LEU A 101 2.61 2.26 -19.98
N SER A 102 1.86 1.96 -21.05
CA SER A 102 0.40 1.81 -20.96
C SER A 102 0.00 0.68 -20.02
N THR A 103 0.75 -0.44 -20.04
CA THR A 103 0.52 -1.56 -19.13
C THR A 103 0.89 -1.19 -17.68
N THR A 104 1.97 -0.44 -17.47
CA THR A 104 2.33 0.08 -16.15
C THR A 104 1.23 1.01 -15.62
N PHE A 105 0.74 1.94 -16.45
CA PHE A 105 -0.35 2.84 -16.09
C PHE A 105 -1.67 2.11 -15.83
N MET A 106 -1.96 1.08 -16.63
CA MET A 106 -3.11 0.20 -16.42
C MET A 106 -3.04 -0.50 -15.05
N GLY A 107 -1.91 -1.12 -14.75
CA GLY A 107 -1.67 -1.76 -13.45
C GLY A 107 -1.80 -0.76 -12.30
N TYR A 108 -1.17 0.41 -12.43
CA TYR A 108 -1.23 1.46 -11.42
C TYR A 108 -2.67 1.91 -11.13
N THR A 109 -3.44 2.21 -12.17
CA THR A 109 -4.81 2.70 -12.01
C THR A 109 -5.73 1.65 -11.40
N VAL A 110 -5.60 0.39 -11.84
CA VAL A 110 -6.40 -0.71 -11.28
C VAL A 110 -5.95 -1.07 -9.87
N GLY A 111 -4.66 -1.01 -9.58
CA GLY A 111 -4.09 -1.35 -8.27
C GLY A 111 -4.41 -0.36 -7.15
N ILE A 112 -4.97 0.84 -7.47
CA ILE A 112 -5.41 1.78 -6.43
C ILE A 112 -6.52 1.17 -5.55
N PRO A 113 -7.62 0.63 -6.10
CA PRO A 113 -8.67 0.01 -5.29
C PRO A 113 -8.56 -1.52 -5.20
N VAL A 114 -7.79 -2.17 -6.09
CA VAL A 114 -7.70 -3.63 -6.17
C VAL A 114 -6.34 -4.10 -5.64
N PHE A 115 -6.35 -5.16 -4.82
CA PHE A 115 -5.10 -5.76 -4.35
C PHE A 115 -4.21 -6.19 -5.52
N CYS A 116 -2.92 -5.97 -5.42
CA CYS A 116 -1.96 -6.27 -6.49
C CYS A 116 -2.02 -7.75 -6.92
N ASP A 117 -2.18 -8.68 -5.98
CA ASP A 117 -2.29 -10.11 -6.20
C ASP A 117 -3.51 -10.43 -7.09
N SER A 118 -4.70 -10.00 -6.68
CA SER A 118 -5.96 -10.19 -7.41
C SER A 118 -5.96 -9.46 -8.76
N GLY A 119 -5.47 -8.22 -8.78
CA GLY A 119 -5.36 -7.43 -10.00
C GLY A 119 -4.45 -8.09 -11.04
N PHE A 120 -3.34 -8.70 -10.61
CA PHE A 120 -2.44 -9.42 -11.49
C PHE A 120 -3.07 -10.70 -12.05
N ILE A 121 -3.70 -11.51 -11.18
CA ILE A 121 -4.40 -12.73 -11.58
C ILE A 121 -5.49 -12.41 -12.61
N LEU A 122 -6.25 -11.33 -12.41
CA LEU A 122 -7.35 -10.91 -13.28
C LEU A 122 -6.85 -10.38 -14.63
N LEU A 123 -5.80 -9.55 -14.63
CA LEU A 123 -5.40 -8.80 -15.82
C LEU A 123 -4.29 -9.46 -16.65
N ASN A 124 -3.45 -10.30 -16.04
CA ASN A 124 -2.34 -10.92 -16.75
C ASN A 124 -2.76 -11.85 -17.90
N PRO A 125 -3.85 -12.64 -17.82
CA PRO A 125 -4.33 -13.43 -18.95
C PRO A 125 -4.69 -12.60 -20.18
N ILE A 126 -5.20 -11.37 -20.00
CA ILE A 126 -5.50 -10.44 -21.08
C ILE A 126 -4.23 -10.07 -21.86
N GLY A 127 -3.12 -9.93 -21.13
CA GLY A 127 -1.84 -9.54 -21.69
C GLY A 127 -1.35 -10.47 -22.79
N LYS A 128 -1.69 -11.74 -22.74
CA LYS A 128 -1.32 -12.72 -23.78
C LYS A 128 -1.89 -12.33 -25.14
N ASN A 129 -3.17 -11.94 -25.18
CA ASN A 129 -3.85 -11.55 -26.42
C ASN A 129 -3.41 -10.15 -26.87
N LEU A 130 -3.25 -9.22 -25.94
CA LEU A 130 -2.80 -7.86 -26.22
C LEU A 130 -1.33 -7.81 -26.66
N ALA A 131 -0.47 -8.64 -26.10
CA ALA A 131 0.94 -8.73 -26.48
C ALA A 131 1.10 -9.18 -27.95
N ARG A 132 0.29 -10.13 -28.42
CA ARG A 132 0.32 -10.58 -29.83
C ARG A 132 0.03 -9.48 -30.85
N THR A 133 -0.82 -8.51 -30.48
CA THR A 133 -1.26 -7.44 -31.40
C THR A 133 -0.41 -6.17 -31.33
N SER A 134 0.41 -6.01 -30.30
CA SER A 134 1.14 -4.76 -30.02
C SER A 134 2.66 -4.85 -30.03
N GLY A 135 3.21 -6.06 -30.30
CA GLY A 135 4.66 -6.27 -30.37
C GLY A 135 5.40 -6.20 -29.02
N ILE A 136 4.66 -6.20 -27.91
CA ILE A 136 5.24 -6.36 -26.57
C ILE A 136 5.33 -7.86 -26.23
N SER A 137 6.42 -8.32 -25.59
CA SER A 137 6.46 -9.70 -25.14
C SER A 137 5.52 -9.94 -23.96
N PRO A 138 4.97 -11.16 -23.79
CA PRO A 138 4.14 -11.50 -22.64
C PRO A 138 4.83 -11.21 -21.30
N LEU A 139 6.12 -11.50 -21.19
CA LEU A 139 6.89 -11.22 -19.97
C LEU A 139 7.05 -9.72 -19.72
N SER A 140 7.33 -8.92 -20.76
CA SER A 140 7.39 -7.46 -20.62
C SER A 140 6.03 -6.89 -20.20
N PHE A 141 4.92 -7.41 -20.75
CA PHE A 141 3.57 -7.05 -20.32
C PHE A 141 3.37 -7.38 -18.82
N SER A 142 3.66 -8.62 -18.42
CA SER A 142 3.48 -9.07 -17.03
C SER A 142 4.31 -8.26 -16.04
N LEU A 143 5.57 -7.96 -16.35
CA LEU A 143 6.44 -7.16 -15.48
C LEU A 143 5.96 -5.71 -15.37
N SER A 144 5.51 -5.11 -16.48
CA SER A 144 4.93 -3.75 -16.48
C SER A 144 3.64 -3.70 -15.65
N LEU A 145 2.76 -4.69 -15.83
CA LEU A 145 1.53 -4.81 -15.07
C LEU A 145 1.81 -5.00 -13.57
N ALA A 146 2.69 -5.93 -13.24
CA ALA A 146 3.07 -6.24 -11.86
C ALA A 146 3.67 -5.02 -11.16
N GLY A 147 4.58 -4.30 -11.82
CA GLY A 147 5.19 -3.09 -11.27
C GLY A 147 4.16 -1.99 -11.04
N GLY A 148 3.25 -1.77 -12.00
CA GLY A 148 2.19 -0.76 -11.86
C GLY A 148 1.24 -1.04 -10.69
N LEU A 149 0.72 -2.29 -10.61
CA LEU A 149 -0.15 -2.74 -9.53
C LEU A 149 0.53 -2.60 -8.15
N TYR A 150 1.79 -3.02 -8.07
CA TYR A 150 2.54 -2.98 -6.82
C TYR A 150 2.86 -1.56 -6.37
N LEU A 151 3.17 -0.66 -7.31
CA LEU A 151 3.48 0.73 -7.02
C LEU A 151 2.30 1.46 -6.38
N SER A 152 1.10 1.36 -6.96
CA SER A 152 -0.09 2.00 -6.39
C SER A 152 -0.52 1.33 -5.09
N HIS A 153 -0.40 0.00 -5.00
CA HIS A 153 -0.74 -0.74 -3.78
C HIS A 153 0.06 -0.28 -2.56
N ILE A 154 1.31 0.15 -2.76
CA ILE A 154 2.21 0.57 -1.67
C ILE A 154 2.13 2.07 -1.38
N LEU A 155 1.87 2.91 -2.39
CA LEU A 155 1.96 4.37 -2.24
C LEU A 155 0.61 5.09 -2.15
N ILE A 156 -0.46 4.49 -2.67
CA ILE A 156 -1.72 5.23 -2.87
C ILE A 156 -2.85 4.67 -2.00
N PRO A 157 -3.38 5.45 -1.04
CA PRO A 157 -4.65 5.12 -0.41
C PRO A 157 -5.79 5.02 -1.46
N PRO A 158 -6.83 4.23 -1.25
CA PRO A 158 -7.23 3.55 -0.01
C PRO A 158 -6.67 2.13 0.16
N THR A 159 -5.57 1.77 -0.49
CA THR A 159 -4.92 0.48 -0.22
C THR A 159 -4.52 0.35 1.27
N PRO A 160 -4.61 -0.87 1.83
CA PRO A 160 -4.51 -1.06 3.29
C PRO A 160 -3.18 -0.63 3.90
N GLY A 161 -2.06 -0.85 3.20
CA GLY A 161 -0.73 -0.50 3.68
C GLY A 161 -0.57 1.00 3.94
N PRO A 162 -0.68 1.85 2.90
CA PRO A 162 -0.60 3.31 3.04
C PRO A 162 -1.63 3.86 4.02
N LEU A 163 -2.85 3.30 4.01
CA LEU A 163 -3.91 3.75 4.89
C LEU A 163 -3.61 3.45 6.37
N ALA A 164 -3.09 2.25 6.66
CA ALA A 164 -2.69 1.86 8.01
C ALA A 164 -1.56 2.76 8.53
N VAL A 165 -0.55 3.03 7.68
CA VAL A 165 0.56 3.93 8.04
C VAL A 165 0.05 5.35 8.26
N ALA A 166 -0.83 5.85 7.40
CA ALA A 166 -1.44 7.17 7.57
C ALA A 166 -2.19 7.28 8.92
N GLY A 167 -2.93 6.24 9.31
CA GLY A 167 -3.60 6.20 10.61
C GLY A 167 -2.62 6.16 11.78
N ILE A 168 -1.53 5.37 11.70
CA ILE A 168 -0.48 5.32 12.74
C ILE A 168 0.14 6.71 12.94
N PHE A 169 0.36 7.47 11.85
CA PHE A 169 0.90 8.83 11.88
C PHE A 169 -0.16 9.92 12.11
N HIS A 170 -1.42 9.57 12.41
CA HIS A 170 -2.56 10.49 12.58
C HIS A 170 -2.80 11.42 11.38
N MET A 171 -2.51 10.91 10.16
CA MET A 171 -2.61 11.63 8.90
C MET A 171 -3.86 11.24 8.09
N GLU A 172 -4.87 10.65 8.72
CA GLU A 172 -6.13 10.22 8.07
C GLU A 172 -6.94 11.38 7.48
N GLN A 173 -6.80 12.58 8.02
CA GLN A 173 -7.41 13.79 7.48
C GLN A 173 -6.63 14.38 6.30
N HIS A 174 -5.39 13.92 6.07
CA HIS A 174 -4.49 14.40 5.03
C HIS A 174 -4.27 13.37 3.92
N LEU A 175 -5.16 12.38 3.76
CA LEU A 175 -5.05 11.34 2.72
C LEU A 175 -4.91 11.90 1.32
N GLY A 176 -5.56 13.04 1.01
CA GLY A 176 -5.41 13.70 -0.28
C GLY A 176 -3.98 14.20 -0.53
N LEU A 177 -3.28 14.67 0.49
CA LEU A 177 -1.86 15.05 0.38
C LEU A 177 -0.99 13.81 0.12
N ILE A 178 -1.28 12.70 0.82
CA ILE A 178 -0.59 11.41 0.58
C ILE A 178 -0.81 10.95 -0.86
N VAL A 179 -2.04 11.01 -1.38
CA VAL A 179 -2.35 10.67 -2.78
C VAL A 179 -1.58 11.57 -3.74
N MET A 180 -1.61 12.90 -3.56
CA MET A 180 -0.91 13.85 -4.45
C MET A 180 0.60 13.59 -4.48
N VAL A 181 1.24 13.48 -3.33
CA VAL A 181 2.67 13.20 -3.21
C VAL A 181 2.99 11.82 -3.78
N GLY A 182 2.18 10.80 -3.47
CA GLY A 182 2.34 9.45 -4.00
C GLY A 182 2.25 9.40 -5.54
N VAL A 183 1.34 10.16 -6.16
CA VAL A 183 1.26 10.28 -7.62
C VAL A 183 2.52 10.93 -8.19
N VAL A 184 3.00 12.03 -7.60
CA VAL A 184 4.22 12.72 -8.04
C VAL A 184 5.44 11.79 -7.95
N ILE A 185 5.62 11.10 -6.82
CA ILE A 185 6.69 10.12 -6.61
C ILE A 185 6.60 8.97 -7.62
N SER A 186 5.39 8.56 -8.02
CA SER A 186 5.19 7.46 -8.96
C SER A 186 5.68 7.77 -10.38
N LEU A 187 5.74 9.04 -10.79
CA LEU A 187 6.10 9.42 -12.17
C LEU A 187 7.49 8.90 -12.61
N PRO A 188 8.60 9.14 -11.89
CA PRO A 188 9.88 8.57 -12.26
C PRO A 188 9.90 7.04 -12.17
N VAL A 189 9.12 6.44 -11.28
CA VAL A 189 9.05 4.98 -11.12
C VAL A 189 8.38 4.33 -12.33
N PHE A 190 7.39 4.97 -12.96
CA PHE A 190 6.84 4.52 -14.25
C PHE A 190 7.92 4.38 -15.32
N GLY A 191 8.83 5.35 -15.39
CA GLY A 191 9.98 5.30 -16.29
C GLY A 191 10.85 4.09 -16.05
N VAL A 192 11.18 3.81 -14.79
CA VAL A 192 12.03 2.66 -14.39
C VAL A 192 11.32 1.34 -14.66
N ILE A 193 10.04 1.18 -14.31
CA ILE A 193 9.27 -0.02 -14.61
C ILE A 193 9.26 -0.28 -16.11
N THR A 194 8.92 0.74 -16.90
CA THR A 194 8.84 0.67 -18.36
C THR A 194 10.20 0.31 -18.98
N TRP A 195 11.26 0.97 -18.54
CA TRP A 195 12.61 0.72 -19.01
C TRP A 195 13.07 -0.72 -18.70
N TRP A 196 12.84 -1.18 -17.46
CA TRP A 196 13.19 -2.52 -17.04
C TRP A 196 12.42 -3.59 -17.81
N ALA A 197 11.10 -3.44 -17.92
CA ALA A 197 10.25 -4.38 -18.64
C ALA A 197 10.63 -4.48 -20.12
N ASN A 198 11.02 -3.37 -20.75
CA ASN A 198 11.47 -3.34 -22.14
C ASN A 198 12.75 -4.17 -22.41
N ARG A 199 13.55 -4.48 -21.39
CA ARG A 199 14.71 -5.38 -21.55
C ARG A 199 14.31 -6.82 -21.87
N PHE A 200 13.06 -7.20 -21.56
CA PHE A 200 12.51 -8.53 -21.77
C PHE A 200 11.68 -8.66 -23.04
N LYS A 201 11.70 -7.66 -23.93
CA LYS A 201 10.89 -7.65 -25.18
C LYS A 201 11.11 -8.88 -26.07
N LYS A 202 12.30 -9.46 -26.11
CA LYS A 202 12.67 -10.58 -27.00
C LYS A 202 12.65 -11.95 -26.30
N ARG A 203 12.38 -12.03 -25.01
CA ARG A 203 12.32 -13.31 -24.28
C ARG A 203 10.89 -13.86 -24.32
N PHE A 204 10.68 -14.86 -25.15
CA PHE A 204 9.53 -15.75 -25.09
C PHE A 204 9.97 -16.99 -24.30
N PRO A 205 9.41 -17.30 -23.14
CA PRO A 205 9.49 -18.64 -22.59
C PRO A 205 8.83 -19.59 -23.59
N SER A 206 9.55 -20.63 -24.03
CA SER A 206 9.04 -21.63 -24.97
C SER A 206 7.83 -22.40 -24.44
N ASP A 207 7.65 -22.43 -23.13
CA ASP A 207 6.61 -23.17 -22.41
C ASP A 207 5.61 -22.25 -21.68
N TYR A 208 5.19 -21.20 -22.35
CA TYR A 208 4.09 -20.37 -21.82
C TYR A 208 2.83 -21.23 -21.72
N VAL A 209 2.51 -21.69 -20.50
CA VAL A 209 1.41 -22.59 -20.19
C VAL A 209 0.14 -22.09 -20.88
N LYS A 210 -0.42 -22.92 -21.76
CA LYS A 210 -1.79 -22.77 -22.25
C LYS A 210 -2.73 -23.01 -21.07
N THR A 211 -2.98 -21.97 -20.29
CA THR A 211 -4.07 -22.03 -19.32
C THR A 211 -5.37 -21.96 -20.13
N GLU A 212 -6.20 -22.98 -20.01
CA GLU A 212 -7.49 -23.12 -20.70
C GLU A 212 -8.54 -22.07 -20.32
N GLN A 213 -8.16 -21.02 -19.64
CA GLN A 213 -9.04 -19.88 -19.31
C GLN A 213 -9.07 -18.80 -20.41
N ASP A 214 -9.14 -19.22 -21.68
CA ASP A 214 -9.62 -18.35 -22.77
C ASP A 214 -11.16 -18.11 -22.70
N GLN A 215 -11.74 -18.25 -21.51
CA GLN A 215 -13.12 -17.82 -21.29
C GLN A 215 -13.13 -16.29 -21.28
N VAL A 216 -13.42 -15.74 -22.46
CA VAL A 216 -14.07 -14.43 -22.56
C VAL A 216 -15.28 -14.51 -21.62
N ILE A 217 -15.14 -13.95 -20.44
CA ILE A 217 -16.28 -13.79 -19.52
C ILE A 217 -17.20 -12.81 -20.24
N GLY A 218 -18.14 -13.38 -21.00
CA GLY A 218 -19.20 -12.67 -21.70
C GLY A 218 -20.24 -12.16 -20.71
N GLY A 219 -19.86 -11.25 -19.87
CA GLY A 219 -20.79 -10.44 -19.10
C GLY A 219 -21.06 -9.14 -19.85
N THR A 220 -22.29 -8.63 -19.81
CA THR A 220 -22.63 -7.31 -20.32
C THR A 220 -21.73 -6.28 -19.64
N SER A 221 -20.69 -5.85 -20.38
CA SER A 221 -19.73 -4.86 -19.89
C SER A 221 -20.47 -3.58 -19.52
N PRO A 222 -20.35 -3.07 -18.30
CA PRO A 222 -20.87 -1.75 -17.96
C PRO A 222 -20.25 -0.72 -18.93
N SER A 223 -20.98 0.35 -19.22
CA SER A 223 -20.41 1.42 -20.06
C SER A 223 -19.08 1.89 -19.42
N ALA A 224 -18.09 2.20 -20.24
CA ALA A 224 -16.72 2.53 -19.84
C ALA A 224 -16.60 3.60 -18.73
N ILE A 225 -17.61 4.45 -18.61
CA ILE A 225 -17.61 5.57 -17.66
C ILE A 225 -17.77 5.12 -16.21
N TRP A 226 -18.55 4.06 -15.95
CA TRP A 226 -18.84 3.61 -14.58
C TRP A 226 -17.63 3.00 -13.86
N PRO A 227 -16.83 2.08 -14.47
CA PRO A 227 -15.61 1.58 -13.84
C PRO A 227 -14.60 2.69 -13.51
N ALA A 228 -14.48 3.67 -14.38
CA ALA A 228 -13.61 4.82 -14.13
C ALA A 228 -14.15 5.68 -12.98
N ALA A 229 -15.46 5.95 -12.95
CA ALA A 229 -16.08 6.76 -11.90
C ALA A 229 -15.94 6.13 -10.52
N ILE A 230 -16.10 4.81 -10.40
CA ILE A 230 -15.97 4.08 -9.12
C ILE A 230 -14.58 4.27 -8.50
N ILE A 231 -13.54 4.37 -9.32
CA ILE A 231 -12.15 4.53 -8.86
C ILE A 231 -11.80 6.01 -8.70
N VAL A 232 -12.09 6.82 -9.71
CA VAL A 232 -11.62 8.21 -9.78
C VAL A 232 -12.38 9.11 -8.82
N LEU A 233 -13.69 8.89 -8.64
CA LEU A 233 -14.50 9.77 -7.80
C LEU A 233 -14.07 9.78 -6.32
N PRO A 234 -13.87 8.63 -5.63
CA PRO A 234 -13.37 8.65 -4.26
C PRO A 234 -12.04 9.40 -4.12
N LEU A 235 -11.11 9.18 -5.03
CA LEU A 235 -9.80 9.85 -5.01
C LEU A 235 -9.93 11.37 -5.23
N LEU A 236 -10.78 11.77 -6.17
CA LEU A 236 -11.05 13.19 -6.41
C LEU A 236 -11.70 13.85 -5.18
N LEU A 237 -12.70 13.22 -4.58
CA LEU A 237 -13.36 13.76 -3.41
C LEU A 237 -12.40 13.90 -2.22
N ILE A 238 -11.60 12.88 -1.92
CA ILE A 238 -10.58 12.91 -0.87
C ILE A 238 -9.57 14.04 -1.16
N THR A 239 -9.13 14.19 -2.42
CA THR A 239 -8.18 15.22 -2.80
C THR A 239 -8.81 16.63 -2.70
N LEU A 240 -10.06 16.80 -3.14
CA LEU A 240 -10.79 18.05 -3.04
C LEU A 240 -11.00 18.48 -1.57
N GLY A 241 -11.21 17.53 -0.66
CA GLY A 241 -11.31 17.81 0.78
C GLY A 241 -10.08 18.52 1.36
N ASN A 242 -8.90 18.37 0.74
CA ASN A 242 -7.68 19.07 1.18
C ASN A 242 -7.54 20.49 0.60
N LEU A 243 -8.41 20.89 -0.32
CA LEU A 243 -8.37 22.22 -0.93
C LEU A 243 -9.14 23.27 -0.11
N THR A 244 -9.69 22.94 1.04
CA THR A 244 -10.44 23.86 1.92
C THR A 244 -9.66 25.11 2.26
N ARG A 245 -8.34 25.03 2.36
CA ARG A 245 -7.43 26.15 2.64
C ARG A 245 -7.42 27.26 1.57
N PHE A 246 -7.98 27.00 0.38
CA PHE A 246 -8.06 27.97 -0.71
C PHE A 246 -9.41 28.69 -0.79
N PHE A 247 -10.32 28.40 0.14
CA PHE A 247 -11.67 28.97 0.18
C PHE A 247 -11.92 29.65 1.51
N ASP A 248 -12.57 30.82 1.48
CA ASP A 248 -12.95 31.58 2.68
C ASP A 248 -14.43 31.40 3.05
N ASP A 249 -15.27 30.87 2.14
CA ASP A 249 -16.69 30.64 2.38
C ASP A 249 -16.91 29.44 3.30
N PRO A 250 -17.51 29.61 4.50
CA PRO A 250 -17.73 28.53 5.46
C PRO A 250 -18.59 27.38 4.91
N LEU A 251 -19.56 27.67 4.02
CA LEU A 251 -20.41 26.64 3.43
C LEU A 251 -19.61 25.78 2.46
N ILE A 252 -18.76 26.38 1.62
CA ILE A 252 -17.89 25.66 0.69
C ILE A 252 -16.92 24.79 1.47
N ILE A 253 -16.30 25.33 2.52
CA ILE A 253 -15.38 24.58 3.40
C ILE A 253 -16.09 23.36 3.99
N GLN A 254 -17.28 23.55 4.58
CA GLN A 254 -18.05 22.44 5.18
C GLN A 254 -18.43 21.37 4.15
N VAL A 255 -18.89 21.76 2.97
CA VAL A 255 -19.24 20.81 1.89
C VAL A 255 -18.02 20.03 1.44
N LEU A 256 -16.87 20.68 1.24
CA LEU A 256 -15.64 20.02 0.84
C LEU A 256 -15.12 19.06 1.92
N GLN A 257 -15.23 19.43 3.19
CA GLN A 257 -14.86 18.55 4.32
C GLN A 257 -15.72 17.31 4.39
N VAL A 258 -17.05 17.45 4.23
CA VAL A 258 -17.98 16.31 4.26
C VAL A 258 -17.75 15.38 3.06
N LEU A 259 -17.68 15.93 1.85
CA LEU A 259 -17.50 15.13 0.63
C LEU A 259 -16.10 14.52 0.55
N GLY A 260 -15.09 15.23 1.05
CA GLY A 260 -13.70 14.77 1.11
C GLY A 260 -13.40 13.80 2.25
N HIS A 261 -14.35 13.62 3.17
CA HIS A 261 -14.16 12.65 4.25
C HIS A 261 -14.01 11.23 3.66
N PRO A 262 -12.94 10.49 3.98
CA PRO A 262 -12.62 9.22 3.29
C PRO A 262 -13.76 8.19 3.31
N VAL A 263 -14.50 8.10 4.44
CA VAL A 263 -15.65 7.21 4.55
C VAL A 263 -16.75 7.61 3.55
N VAL A 264 -17.05 8.91 3.41
CA VAL A 264 -18.08 9.42 2.50
C VAL A 264 -17.63 9.20 1.05
N ALA A 265 -16.39 9.53 0.73
CA ALA A 265 -15.84 9.39 -0.61
C ALA A 265 -15.85 7.93 -1.10
N ILE A 266 -15.39 6.98 -0.27
CA ILE A 266 -15.37 5.55 -0.63
C ILE A 266 -16.80 5.01 -0.70
N SER A 267 -17.70 5.43 0.21
CA SER A 267 -19.12 5.06 0.16
C SER A 267 -19.78 5.55 -1.13
N ALA A 268 -19.46 6.76 -1.61
CA ALA A 268 -19.94 7.24 -2.90
C ALA A 268 -19.49 6.34 -4.05
N GLY A 269 -18.23 5.88 -4.05
CA GLY A 269 -17.72 4.88 -5.00
C GLY A 269 -18.50 3.57 -4.96
N LEU A 270 -18.80 3.05 -3.77
CA LEU A 270 -19.63 1.85 -3.58
C LEU A 270 -21.05 2.03 -4.10
N ILE A 271 -21.68 3.18 -3.82
CA ILE A 271 -23.03 3.51 -4.30
C ILE A 271 -23.05 3.53 -5.85
N ILE A 272 -22.06 4.19 -6.47
CA ILE A 272 -21.94 4.20 -7.93
C ILE A 272 -21.76 2.79 -8.46
N GLY A 273 -20.89 1.98 -7.83
CA GLY A 273 -20.66 0.60 -8.21
C GLY A 273 -21.96 -0.23 -8.14
N PHE A 274 -22.75 -0.01 -7.12
CA PHE A 274 -24.07 -0.64 -6.96
C PHE A 274 -25.02 -0.31 -8.11
N PHE A 275 -25.16 0.97 -8.47
CA PHE A 275 -26.09 1.39 -9.53
C PHE A 275 -25.56 1.10 -10.95
N ALA A 276 -24.25 0.93 -11.13
CA ALA A 276 -23.66 0.55 -12.40
C ALA A 276 -24.04 -0.90 -12.84
N LEU A 277 -24.41 -1.76 -11.91
CA LEU A 277 -24.87 -3.12 -12.18
C LEU A 277 -26.33 -3.13 -12.63
N LYS A 278 -26.58 -3.50 -13.87
CA LYS A 278 -27.91 -3.41 -14.50
C LYS A 278 -28.91 -4.45 -14.02
N ASP A 279 -28.44 -5.68 -13.71
CA ASP A 279 -29.31 -6.78 -13.30
C ASP A 279 -29.45 -6.84 -11.77
N SER A 280 -30.70 -6.84 -11.27
CA SER A 280 -30.98 -6.82 -9.84
C SER A 280 -30.52 -8.06 -9.09
N ARG A 281 -30.63 -9.26 -9.68
CA ARG A 281 -30.22 -10.53 -9.05
C ARG A 281 -28.70 -10.61 -8.95
N THR A 282 -28.02 -10.28 -10.05
CA THR A 282 -26.55 -10.20 -10.09
C THR A 282 -26.01 -9.13 -9.13
N ARG A 283 -26.72 -8.01 -9.01
CA ARG A 283 -26.40 -6.91 -8.07
C ARG A 283 -26.40 -7.38 -6.62
N GLU A 284 -27.48 -8.03 -6.18
CA GLU A 284 -27.60 -8.49 -4.79
C GLU A 284 -26.56 -9.53 -4.42
N SER A 285 -26.33 -10.51 -5.30
CA SER A 285 -25.32 -11.54 -5.09
C SER A 285 -23.90 -10.99 -5.07
N LEU A 286 -23.56 -10.06 -5.96
CA LEU A 286 -22.25 -9.41 -6.01
C LEU A 286 -21.98 -8.54 -4.81
N LEU A 287 -22.99 -7.80 -4.33
CA LEU A 287 -22.86 -7.00 -3.12
C LEU A 287 -22.63 -7.89 -1.90
N SER A 288 -23.49 -8.89 -1.68
CA SER A 288 -23.34 -9.83 -0.57
C SER A 288 -21.95 -10.47 -0.57
N LEU A 289 -21.47 -10.90 -1.73
CA LEU A 289 -20.14 -11.46 -1.91
C LEU A 289 -19.04 -10.43 -1.61
N SER A 290 -19.20 -9.20 -2.11
CA SER A 290 -18.22 -8.13 -1.90
C SER A 290 -18.10 -7.71 -0.44
N PHE A 291 -19.24 -7.63 0.27
CA PHE A 291 -19.22 -7.39 1.71
C PHE A 291 -18.56 -8.52 2.47
N LYS A 292 -18.94 -9.78 2.19
CA LYS A 292 -18.34 -10.94 2.84
C LYS A 292 -16.83 -10.99 2.64
N GLN A 293 -16.37 -11.02 1.39
CA GLN A 293 -14.95 -11.13 1.06
C GLN A 293 -14.17 -9.87 1.43
N GLY A 294 -14.75 -8.69 1.32
CA GLY A 294 -14.13 -7.43 1.74
C GLY A 294 -13.85 -7.39 3.23
N ILE A 295 -14.79 -7.84 4.07
CA ILE A 295 -14.61 -7.95 5.52
C ILE A 295 -13.59 -9.03 5.87
N GLU A 296 -13.64 -10.20 5.21
CA GLU A 296 -12.65 -11.28 5.39
C GLU A 296 -11.23 -10.78 5.06
N THR A 297 -11.08 -9.95 4.03
CA THR A 297 -9.80 -9.37 3.64
C THR A 297 -9.34 -8.27 4.60
N ALA A 298 -10.26 -7.43 5.08
CA ALA A 298 -9.97 -6.34 6.02
C ALA A 298 -9.54 -6.85 7.41
N GLY A 299 -10.11 -7.96 7.87
CA GLY A 299 -9.93 -8.48 9.24
C GLY A 299 -8.46 -8.62 9.65
N PRO A 300 -7.64 -9.41 8.95
CA PRO A 300 -6.22 -9.55 9.27
C PRO A 300 -5.45 -8.22 9.26
N ILE A 301 -5.80 -7.30 8.36
CA ILE A 301 -5.17 -5.99 8.25
C ILE A 301 -5.49 -5.14 9.48
N LEU A 302 -6.76 -5.11 9.90
CA LEU A 302 -7.21 -4.38 11.09
C LEU A 302 -6.50 -4.89 12.35
N ILE A 303 -6.45 -6.20 12.53
CA ILE A 303 -5.80 -6.83 13.68
C ILE A 303 -4.31 -6.45 13.72
N LEU A 304 -3.62 -6.53 12.60
CA LEU A 304 -2.21 -6.20 12.52
C LEU A 304 -1.95 -4.71 12.76
N THR A 305 -2.77 -3.86 12.14
CA THR A 305 -2.67 -2.39 12.27
C THR A 305 -2.92 -1.95 13.70
N GLY A 306 -3.96 -2.50 14.34
CA GLY A 306 -4.25 -2.26 15.76
C GLY A 306 -3.10 -2.71 16.67
N ALA A 307 -2.54 -3.92 16.42
CA ALA A 307 -1.40 -4.40 17.20
C ALA A 307 -0.15 -3.52 17.04
N GLY A 308 0.10 -3.01 15.83
CA GLY A 308 1.17 -2.04 15.58
C GLY A 308 0.98 -0.74 16.37
N ALA A 309 -0.24 -0.21 16.38
CA ALA A 309 -0.56 0.99 17.16
C ALA A 309 -0.45 0.77 18.68
N GLY A 310 -0.88 -0.41 19.17
CA GLY A 310 -0.69 -0.79 20.57
C GLY A 310 0.78 -0.88 20.94
N PHE A 311 1.63 -1.47 20.11
CA PHE A 311 3.07 -1.50 20.29
C PHE A 311 3.67 -0.09 20.29
N GLY A 312 3.29 0.77 19.33
CA GLY A 312 3.73 2.16 19.25
C GLY A 312 3.32 3.00 20.48
N ALA A 313 2.11 2.77 21.03
CA ALA A 313 1.65 3.43 22.26
C ALA A 313 2.55 3.09 23.46
N ILE A 314 2.92 1.82 23.62
CA ILE A 314 3.84 1.38 24.66
C ILE A 314 5.23 2.00 24.48
N LEU A 315 5.76 2.03 23.26
CA LEU A 315 7.07 2.63 22.98
C LEU A 315 7.11 4.12 23.38
N ARG A 316 6.06 4.89 23.06
CA ARG A 316 5.96 6.30 23.48
C ARG A 316 5.93 6.47 24.99
N GLN A 317 5.19 5.62 25.71
CA GLN A 317 5.12 5.70 27.16
C GLN A 317 6.34 5.14 27.89
N SER A 318 7.18 4.38 27.23
CA SER A 318 8.39 3.79 27.83
C SER A 318 9.55 4.78 28.03
N GLY A 319 9.40 6.05 27.62
CA GLY A 319 10.47 7.06 27.75
C GLY A 319 11.54 6.98 26.67
N LEU A 320 11.21 6.39 25.51
CA LEU A 320 12.14 6.28 24.38
C LEU A 320 12.49 7.65 23.79
N GLU A 321 11.54 8.58 23.78
CA GLU A 321 11.73 9.94 23.27
C GLU A 321 12.79 10.71 24.07
N GLU A 322 12.77 10.60 25.40
CA GLU A 322 13.77 11.23 26.27
C GLU A 322 15.18 10.70 26.02
N ILE A 323 15.31 9.42 25.64
CA ILE A 323 16.61 8.83 25.28
C ILE A 323 17.18 9.48 24.02
N PHE A 324 16.35 9.66 22.99
CA PHE A 324 16.79 10.26 21.73
C PHE A 324 17.06 11.76 21.85
N GLN A 325 16.29 12.49 22.67
CA GLN A 325 16.55 13.90 22.93
C GLN A 325 17.92 14.12 23.59
N GLN A 326 18.36 13.17 24.41
CA GLN A 326 19.69 13.28 25.09
C GLN A 326 20.86 12.96 24.12
N TRP A 327 20.64 12.31 23.00
CA TRP A 327 21.69 12.02 22.03
C TRP A 327 21.95 13.17 21.06
N ASP A 328 21.28 14.31 21.25
CA ASP A 328 21.38 15.52 20.38
C ASP A 328 21.23 15.23 18.87
N LEU A 329 20.69 14.06 18.55
CA LEU A 329 20.40 13.65 17.16
C LEU A 329 19.31 14.52 16.53
N SER A 330 18.57 15.27 17.35
CA SER A 330 17.46 16.11 16.92
C SER A 330 17.89 17.39 16.20
N ALA A 331 19.08 17.94 16.53
CA ALA A 331 19.53 19.21 15.98
C ALA A 331 20.38 19.08 14.70
N ASP A 332 21.28 18.07 14.64
CA ASP A 332 22.25 17.93 13.54
C ASP A 332 21.94 16.82 12.54
N ALA A 333 21.18 15.79 12.93
CA ALA A 333 20.92 14.65 12.05
C ALA A 333 19.98 14.97 10.87
N GLY A 334 19.33 16.15 10.86
CA GLY A 334 18.45 16.62 9.80
C GLY A 334 17.33 15.63 9.44
N GLY A 335 16.25 16.12 8.84
CA GLY A 335 15.11 15.29 8.40
C GLY A 335 15.52 14.13 7.49
N LEU A 336 16.64 14.25 6.75
CA LEU A 336 17.19 13.23 5.87
C LEU A 336 17.48 11.90 6.59
N PHE A 337 18.08 11.95 7.78
CA PHE A 337 18.40 10.74 8.56
C PHE A 337 17.14 9.91 8.84
N TRP A 338 16.07 10.55 9.28
CA TRP A 338 14.84 9.88 9.64
C TRP A 338 14.09 9.30 8.43
N LEU A 339 14.14 9.97 7.28
CA LEU A 339 13.63 9.42 6.02
C LEU A 339 14.37 8.14 5.61
N LEU A 340 15.71 8.15 5.70
CA LEU A 340 16.53 6.99 5.36
C LEU A 340 16.37 5.86 6.39
N MET A 341 16.24 6.19 7.68
CA MET A 341 15.99 5.23 8.74
C MET A 341 14.63 4.53 8.54
N ALA A 342 13.56 5.29 8.28
CA ALA A 342 12.23 4.75 8.02
C ALA A 342 12.21 3.83 6.78
N PHE A 343 12.90 4.26 5.71
CA PHE A 343 13.11 3.45 4.52
C PHE A 343 13.86 2.14 4.82
N GLY A 344 15.01 2.23 5.49
CA GLY A 344 15.87 1.09 5.79
C GLY A 344 15.18 0.06 6.69
N LEU A 345 14.44 0.54 7.71
CA LEU A 345 13.67 -0.32 8.61
C LEU A 345 12.58 -1.08 7.84
N ALA A 346 11.81 -0.40 7.00
CA ALA A 346 10.76 -1.03 6.20
C ALA A 346 11.36 -2.02 5.18
N ALA A 347 12.49 -1.68 4.54
CA ALA A 347 13.18 -2.54 3.59
C ALA A 347 13.71 -3.83 4.24
N PHE A 348 14.27 -3.69 5.43
CA PHE A 348 14.74 -4.83 6.21
C PHE A 348 13.57 -5.76 6.61
N LEU A 349 12.51 -5.20 7.18
CA LEU A 349 11.32 -5.95 7.56
C LEU A 349 10.66 -6.63 6.36
N LYS A 350 10.52 -5.94 5.22
CA LYS A 350 9.98 -6.52 3.98
C LYS A 350 10.81 -7.69 3.51
N THR A 351 12.11 -7.54 3.46
CA THR A 351 13.01 -8.60 3.01
C THR A 351 12.98 -9.80 3.95
N ALA A 352 12.82 -9.58 5.27
CA ALA A 352 12.74 -10.65 6.25
C ALA A 352 11.38 -11.38 6.27
N GLN A 353 10.25 -10.65 6.20
CA GLN A 353 8.90 -11.20 6.37
C GLN A 353 8.18 -11.54 5.07
N GLY A 354 8.49 -10.85 3.97
CA GLY A 354 7.84 -10.98 2.68
C GLY A 354 6.57 -10.14 2.49
N SER A 355 5.82 -9.82 3.55
CA SER A 355 4.61 -9.01 3.48
C SER A 355 4.92 -7.52 3.51
N SER A 356 4.56 -6.78 2.44
CA SER A 356 4.74 -5.33 2.38
C SER A 356 3.86 -4.60 3.39
N THR A 357 2.58 -4.98 3.49
CA THR A 357 1.64 -4.35 4.43
C THR A 357 2.09 -4.54 5.88
N SER A 358 2.52 -5.77 6.26
CA SER A 358 3.04 -6.02 7.60
C SER A 358 4.33 -5.22 7.88
N ALA A 359 5.24 -5.17 6.92
CA ALA A 359 6.47 -4.40 7.04
C ALA A 359 6.19 -2.90 7.20
N MET A 360 5.25 -2.36 6.43
CA MET A 360 4.82 -0.96 6.55
C MET A 360 4.26 -0.65 7.94
N ILE A 361 3.36 -1.48 8.45
CA ILE A 361 2.70 -1.25 9.75
C ILE A 361 3.71 -1.31 10.89
N ILE A 362 4.58 -2.33 10.91
CA ILE A 362 5.59 -2.49 11.95
C ILE A 362 6.63 -1.35 11.87
N ALA A 363 7.11 -1.02 10.67
CA ALA A 363 8.05 0.08 10.48
C ALA A 363 7.45 1.42 10.91
N ALA A 364 6.17 1.67 10.58
CA ALA A 364 5.46 2.89 10.96
C ALA A 364 5.34 3.02 12.48
N SER A 365 5.00 1.93 13.17
CA SER A 365 4.86 1.91 14.63
C SER A 365 6.17 2.22 15.34
N ILE A 366 7.28 1.68 14.84
CA ILE A 366 8.62 1.94 15.35
C ILE A 366 9.05 3.37 14.97
N ALA A 367 8.90 3.76 13.71
CA ALA A 367 9.32 5.07 13.22
C ALA A 367 8.63 6.22 13.96
N LEU A 368 7.31 6.13 14.19
CA LEU A 368 6.55 7.15 14.92
C LEU A 368 7.05 7.34 16.35
N SER A 369 7.57 6.29 16.98
CA SER A 369 8.06 6.38 18.38
C SER A 369 9.49 6.91 18.51
N VAL A 370 10.24 7.02 17.41
CA VAL A 370 11.64 7.49 17.43
C VAL A 370 11.85 8.80 16.67
N ILE A 371 11.00 9.13 15.68
CA ILE A 371 11.10 10.38 14.93
C ILE A 371 10.64 11.54 15.83
N PRO A 372 11.43 12.63 15.95
CA PRO A 372 11.06 13.80 16.73
C PRO A 372 9.70 14.38 16.31
N GLU A 373 8.80 14.59 17.27
CA GLU A 373 7.44 15.06 17.01
C GLU A 373 7.43 16.40 16.24
N MET A 374 8.39 17.28 16.56
CA MET A 374 8.53 18.58 15.88
C MET A 374 8.64 18.48 14.36
N LEU A 375 9.32 17.45 13.85
CA LEU A 375 9.43 17.21 12.41
C LEU A 375 8.10 16.73 11.81
N LEU A 376 7.31 16.00 12.57
CA LEU A 376 6.02 15.46 12.12
C LEU A 376 4.89 16.50 12.15
N LEU A 377 5.09 17.67 12.76
CA LEU A 377 4.17 18.81 12.67
C LEU A 377 4.09 19.37 11.25
N ASP A 378 5.15 19.23 10.45
CA ASP A 378 5.07 19.50 9.01
C ASP A 378 4.40 18.32 8.30
N HIS A 379 3.18 18.54 7.84
CA HIS A 379 2.39 17.52 7.15
C HIS A 379 3.07 17.00 5.89
N LEU A 380 3.82 17.83 5.14
CA LEU A 380 4.57 17.35 3.97
C LEU A 380 5.68 16.41 4.40
N TYR A 381 6.43 16.76 5.44
CA TYR A 381 7.48 15.88 5.96
C TYR A 381 6.91 14.56 6.49
N ALA A 382 5.80 14.59 7.23
CA ALA A 382 5.11 13.38 7.68
C ALA A 382 4.72 12.48 6.49
N VAL A 383 4.21 13.06 5.39
CA VAL A 383 3.90 12.30 4.15
C VAL A 383 5.16 11.74 3.50
N LEU A 384 6.28 12.46 3.52
CA LEU A 384 7.55 11.93 3.02
C LEU A 384 8.06 10.75 3.86
N VAL A 385 7.88 10.77 5.20
CA VAL A 385 8.17 9.62 6.07
C VAL A 385 7.29 8.43 5.72
N ILE A 386 5.96 8.63 5.60
CA ILE A 386 5.00 7.59 5.18
C ILE A 386 5.42 6.98 3.84
N SER A 387 5.78 7.84 2.87
CA SER A 387 6.24 7.42 1.55
C SER A 387 7.58 6.67 1.59
N SER A 388 8.49 7.06 2.51
CA SER A 388 9.78 6.38 2.72
C SER A 388 9.59 4.97 3.27
N ILE A 389 8.65 4.78 4.20
CA ILE A 389 8.23 3.46 4.68
C ILE A 389 7.68 2.64 3.51
N GLY A 390 6.81 3.24 2.68
CA GLY A 390 6.31 2.60 1.46
C GLY A 390 7.43 2.21 0.49
N ALA A 391 8.37 3.11 0.23
CA ALA A 391 9.53 2.85 -0.62
C ALA A 391 10.35 1.65 -0.11
N GLY A 392 10.62 1.59 1.20
CA GLY A 392 11.31 0.45 1.82
C GLY A 392 10.49 -0.85 1.71
N ALA A 393 9.18 -0.77 1.91
CA ALA A 393 8.28 -1.93 1.79
C ALA A 393 8.12 -2.45 0.35
N MET A 394 8.59 -1.72 -0.65
CA MET A 394 8.74 -2.20 -2.02
C MET A 394 10.05 -2.95 -2.26
N ALA A 395 11.00 -2.95 -1.34
CA ALA A 395 12.33 -3.52 -1.52
C ALA A 395 12.30 -4.94 -2.12
N VAL A 396 13.23 -5.77 -1.93
CA VAL A 396 13.35 -7.04 -2.64
C VAL A 396 12.16 -7.98 -2.37
N SER A 397 11.25 -8.13 -3.33
CA SER A 397 10.22 -9.17 -3.32
C SER A 397 10.83 -10.48 -3.80
N HIS A 398 10.82 -11.52 -2.96
CA HIS A 398 11.45 -12.81 -3.26
C HIS A 398 10.63 -13.99 -2.72
N ALA A 399 11.24 -15.16 -2.56
CA ALA A 399 10.54 -16.41 -2.24
C ALA A 399 9.70 -16.43 -0.94
N ASN A 400 9.80 -15.43 -0.08
CA ASN A 400 8.95 -15.28 1.11
C ASN A 400 7.68 -14.44 0.86
N ASP A 401 7.50 -13.90 -0.35
CA ASP A 401 6.42 -13.01 -0.74
C ASP A 401 5.40 -13.74 -1.64
N SER A 402 4.11 -13.67 -1.30
CA SER A 402 3.02 -14.26 -2.10
C SER A 402 2.98 -13.72 -3.53
N TYR A 403 3.17 -12.40 -3.68
CA TYR A 403 3.15 -11.75 -4.97
C TYR A 403 4.26 -12.24 -5.90
N PHE A 404 5.44 -12.53 -5.38
CA PHE A 404 6.53 -13.16 -6.12
C PHE A 404 6.11 -14.50 -6.73
N TRP A 405 5.43 -15.36 -5.96
CA TRP A 405 4.97 -16.66 -6.43
C TRP A 405 3.86 -16.55 -7.46
N ILE A 406 2.91 -15.64 -7.26
CA ILE A 406 1.85 -15.39 -8.23
C ILE A 406 2.46 -14.98 -9.58
N ILE A 407 3.39 -14.02 -9.59
CA ILE A 407 4.05 -13.60 -10.82
C ILE A 407 4.82 -14.75 -11.45
N LYS A 408 5.60 -15.49 -10.67
CA LYS A 408 6.36 -16.66 -11.13
C LYS A 408 5.43 -17.69 -11.81
N GLU A 409 4.32 -18.06 -11.18
CA GLU A 409 3.39 -19.06 -11.71
C GLU A 409 2.69 -18.59 -13.00
N PHE A 410 2.14 -17.38 -12.99
CA PHE A 410 1.40 -16.85 -14.14
C PHE A 410 2.29 -16.49 -15.34
N THR A 411 3.58 -16.27 -15.12
CA THR A 411 4.55 -16.01 -16.19
C THR A 411 5.31 -17.24 -16.65
N GLY A 412 5.21 -18.37 -15.94
CA GLY A 412 5.96 -19.59 -16.22
C GLY A 412 7.47 -19.45 -15.99
N LEU A 413 7.92 -18.46 -15.22
CA LEU A 413 9.32 -18.25 -14.91
C LEU A 413 9.83 -19.31 -13.92
N THR A 414 11.09 -19.69 -14.05
CA THR A 414 11.80 -20.37 -12.96
C THR A 414 12.05 -19.39 -11.80
N VAL A 415 12.26 -19.90 -10.59
CA VAL A 415 12.58 -19.06 -9.41
C VAL A 415 13.77 -18.14 -9.71
N LYS A 416 14.81 -18.66 -10.36
CA LYS A 416 16.01 -17.88 -10.72
C LYS A 416 15.69 -16.75 -11.70
N GLU A 417 14.81 -16.97 -12.65
CA GLU A 417 14.39 -15.94 -13.61
C GLU A 417 13.47 -14.92 -12.95
N ALA A 418 12.57 -15.33 -12.07
CA ALA A 418 11.72 -14.42 -11.29
C ALA A 418 12.57 -13.52 -10.38
N LEU A 419 13.60 -14.06 -9.71
CA LEU A 419 14.56 -13.26 -8.93
C LEU A 419 15.31 -12.24 -9.80
N ARG A 420 15.70 -12.61 -11.02
CA ARG A 420 16.45 -11.74 -11.94
C ARG A 420 15.56 -10.74 -12.69
N SER A 421 14.26 -10.94 -12.72
CA SER A 421 13.33 -10.05 -13.42
C SER A 421 12.48 -9.24 -12.45
N PHE A 422 11.65 -9.89 -11.65
CA PHE A 422 10.70 -9.22 -10.76
C PHE A 422 11.35 -8.70 -9.47
N SER A 423 12.20 -9.50 -8.78
CA SER A 423 12.84 -9.03 -7.55
C SER A 423 13.79 -7.86 -7.80
N LEU A 424 14.52 -7.86 -8.93
CA LEU A 424 15.33 -6.70 -9.32
C LEU A 424 14.45 -5.51 -9.72
N LEU A 425 13.29 -5.74 -10.33
CA LEU A 425 12.34 -4.66 -10.61
C LEU A 425 11.89 -3.99 -9.32
N THR A 426 11.47 -4.76 -8.31
CA THR A 426 11.01 -4.19 -7.03
C THR A 426 12.12 -3.44 -6.30
N ALA A 427 13.36 -3.93 -6.33
CA ALA A 427 14.52 -3.23 -5.80
C ALA A 427 14.77 -1.89 -6.52
N LEU A 428 14.70 -1.86 -7.85
CA LEU A 428 14.84 -0.63 -8.64
C LEU A 428 13.70 0.35 -8.35
N MET A 429 12.46 -0.13 -8.23
CA MET A 429 11.31 0.69 -7.85
C MET A 429 11.51 1.32 -6.47
N SER A 430 11.92 0.53 -5.49
CA SER A 430 12.21 0.97 -4.11
C SER A 430 13.23 2.10 -4.08
N ILE A 431 14.39 1.90 -4.73
CA ILE A 431 15.46 2.91 -4.80
C ILE A 431 14.97 4.18 -5.53
N THR A 432 14.29 4.02 -6.68
CA THR A 432 13.79 5.17 -7.45
C THR A 432 12.75 5.95 -6.66
N THR A 433 11.87 5.28 -5.94
CA THR A 433 10.89 5.90 -5.05
C THR A 433 11.59 6.72 -3.97
N MET A 434 12.62 6.16 -3.31
CA MET A 434 13.38 6.87 -2.30
C MET A 434 14.12 8.08 -2.89
N LEU A 435 14.72 7.96 -4.07
CA LEU A 435 15.35 9.10 -4.75
C LEU A 435 14.36 10.21 -5.10
N ALA A 436 13.13 9.86 -5.52
CA ALA A 436 12.07 10.83 -5.75
C ALA A 436 11.64 11.55 -4.46
N ILE A 437 11.53 10.82 -3.36
CA ILE A 437 11.24 11.39 -2.03
C ILE A 437 12.33 12.39 -1.63
N LEU A 438 13.60 12.01 -1.78
CA LEU A 438 14.74 12.89 -1.48
C LEU A 438 14.73 14.13 -2.37
N GLY A 439 14.36 13.98 -3.65
CA GLY A 439 14.18 15.12 -4.56
C GLY A 439 13.13 16.11 -4.08
N ILE A 440 11.97 15.62 -3.59
CA ILE A 440 10.92 16.48 -3.01
C ILE A 440 11.42 17.13 -1.71
N TYR A 441 12.07 16.37 -0.83
CA TYR A 441 12.64 16.87 0.41
C TYR A 441 13.59 18.04 0.18
N TRP A 442 14.53 17.92 -0.78
CA TRP A 442 15.48 18.99 -1.11
C TRP A 442 14.84 20.22 -1.81
N MET A 443 13.69 20.04 -2.46
CA MET A 443 12.96 21.16 -3.06
C MET A 443 12.08 21.91 -2.05
N ALA A 444 11.74 21.26 -0.94
CA ALA A 444 10.90 21.84 0.12
C ALA A 444 11.71 22.53 1.24
N LEU A 445 13.02 22.25 1.35
CA LEU A 445 13.96 22.98 2.19
C LEU A 445 14.33 24.33 1.58
#